data_b9eebad161279f372990f8aa2c8a5150
#
_entry.id   b9eebad161279f372990f8aa2c8a5150
#
_cell.length_a   1.000
_cell.length_b   1.000
_cell.length_c   1.000
_cell.angle_alpha   90.00
_cell.angle_beta   90.00
_cell.angle_gamma   90.00
#
_symmetry.space_group_name_H-M   'P 1'
#
loop_
_entity.id
_entity.type
_entity.pdbx_description
1 polymer ?
#
loop_
_entity_poly.entity_id
_entity_poly.type
_entity_poly.pdbx_seq_one_letter_code
_entity_poly.pdbx_strand_id
1 'polypeptide(L)'
;AFDGDGDRVGIIDEKGTYIPADKFMIMISRDLIPTHENKRILYDVKCSKALTDEITRLGGVPVLCRTGNSYTKLATRDENCIFGGEFSGHLYFRDKFLGFDSGMYAGLRMVELLSKTNKKTSELLEGVPKYYSTPEIKIPSTDTKKKEVVEKIKEYCHNEHFHTIELDGVRVEMEDGWALVRFSNTGPNI
;
A
#
# COMPACT_ATOMS: atom_id res chain seq x y z
N ALA A 1 -14.69 -8.74 5.78
CA ALA A 1 -15.76 -7.74 5.63
C ALA A 1 -15.53 -6.96 4.34
N PHE A 2 -16.61 -6.48 3.74
CA PHE A 2 -16.57 -5.64 2.53
C PHE A 2 -17.12 -4.26 2.87
N ASP A 3 -16.70 -3.25 2.12
CA ASP A 3 -17.29 -1.92 2.21
C ASP A 3 -18.61 -1.81 1.43
N GLY A 4 -19.19 -0.59 1.34
CA GLY A 4 -20.58 -0.40 0.87
C GLY A 4 -20.83 -0.76 -0.59
N ASP A 5 -19.84 -0.62 -1.47
CA ASP A 5 -19.90 -0.95 -2.90
C ASP A 5 -19.12 -2.24 -3.26
N GLY A 6 -18.44 -2.85 -2.27
CA GLY A 6 -17.84 -4.16 -2.39
C GLY A 6 -16.53 -4.22 -3.17
N ASP A 7 -15.91 -3.08 -3.44
CA ASP A 7 -14.63 -3.00 -4.17
C ASP A 7 -13.41 -3.17 -3.24
N ARG A 8 -13.60 -3.09 -1.91
CA ARG A 8 -12.57 -3.30 -0.89
C ARG A 8 -12.93 -4.44 0.06
N VAL A 9 -11.89 -5.09 0.62
CA VAL A 9 -12.04 -6.12 1.64
C VAL A 9 -11.16 -5.82 2.86
N GLY A 10 -11.76 -5.92 4.04
CA GLY A 10 -11.05 -5.92 5.32
C GLY A 10 -10.84 -7.34 5.83
N ILE A 11 -9.62 -7.68 6.19
CA ILE A 11 -9.25 -8.98 6.73
C ILE A 11 -9.17 -8.89 8.26
N ILE A 12 -9.75 -9.88 8.94
CA ILE A 12 -9.67 -10.03 10.40
C ILE A 12 -9.13 -11.44 10.66
N ASP A 13 -8.14 -11.53 11.56
CA ASP A 13 -7.57 -12.82 11.93
C ASP A 13 -8.45 -13.59 12.93
N GLU A 14 -8.06 -14.81 13.27
CA GLU A 14 -8.77 -15.69 14.22
C GLU A 14 -8.76 -15.18 15.68
N LYS A 15 -8.01 -14.12 15.96
CA LYS A 15 -7.96 -13.46 17.27
C LYS A 15 -8.84 -12.19 17.31
N GLY A 16 -9.52 -11.87 16.19
CA GLY A 16 -10.31 -10.66 16.05
C GLY A 16 -9.48 -9.41 15.73
N THR A 17 -8.21 -9.55 15.34
CA THR A 17 -7.32 -8.42 15.00
C THR A 17 -7.49 -8.04 13.53
N TYR A 18 -7.73 -6.76 13.27
CA TYR A 18 -7.75 -6.25 11.91
C TYR A 18 -6.36 -6.26 11.29
N ILE A 19 -6.26 -6.75 10.07
CA ILE A 19 -5.04 -6.77 9.27
C ILE A 19 -5.12 -5.64 8.25
N PRO A 20 -4.25 -4.61 8.35
CA PRO A 20 -4.19 -3.53 7.37
C PRO A 20 -3.92 -4.04 5.96
N ALA A 21 -4.38 -3.29 4.96
CA ALA A 21 -4.29 -3.70 3.56
C ALA A 21 -2.85 -3.94 3.10
N ASP A 22 -1.89 -3.12 3.52
CA ASP A 22 -0.46 -3.31 3.23
C ASP A 22 0.10 -4.63 3.80
N LYS A 23 -0.41 -5.09 4.94
CA LYS A 23 -0.08 -6.41 5.51
C LYS A 23 -0.72 -7.55 4.73
N PHE A 24 -1.95 -7.36 4.28
CA PHE A 24 -2.58 -8.31 3.35
C PHE A 24 -1.81 -8.38 2.03
N MET A 25 -1.34 -7.24 1.51
CA MET A 25 -0.47 -7.23 0.32
C MET A 25 0.83 -8.02 0.53
N ILE A 26 1.42 -7.99 1.74
CA ILE A 26 2.57 -8.84 2.09
C ILE A 26 2.23 -10.32 1.95
N MET A 27 1.08 -10.75 2.48
CA MET A 27 0.65 -12.15 2.39
C MET A 27 0.49 -12.60 0.93
N ILE A 28 -0.15 -11.78 0.10
CA ILE A 28 -0.31 -12.05 -1.34
C ILE A 28 1.04 -12.04 -2.06
N SER A 29 1.94 -11.12 -1.73
CA SER A 29 3.28 -11.04 -2.34
C SER A 29 4.11 -12.28 -2.05
N ARG A 30 3.97 -12.88 -0.86
CA ARG A 30 4.61 -14.16 -0.48
C ARG A 30 4.14 -15.34 -1.32
N ASP A 31 2.90 -15.33 -1.78
CA ASP A 31 2.34 -16.37 -2.68
C ASP A 31 2.75 -16.12 -4.14
N LEU A 32 2.73 -14.86 -4.59
CA LEU A 32 2.93 -14.53 -5.99
C LEU A 32 4.41 -14.51 -6.41
N ILE A 33 5.28 -13.84 -5.64
CA ILE A 33 6.67 -13.59 -6.05
C ILE A 33 7.47 -14.88 -6.30
N PRO A 34 7.37 -15.94 -5.46
CA PRO A 34 8.10 -17.18 -5.70
C PRO A 34 7.61 -17.98 -6.93
N THR A 35 6.37 -17.77 -7.35
CA THR A 35 5.68 -18.62 -8.34
C THR A 35 5.56 -17.99 -9.72
N HIS A 36 5.97 -16.73 -9.90
CA HIS A 36 5.84 -15.99 -11.16
C HIS A 36 7.18 -15.40 -11.60
N GLU A 37 7.38 -15.30 -12.91
CA GLU A 37 8.55 -14.62 -13.51
C GLU A 37 8.47 -13.11 -13.32
N ASN A 38 7.29 -12.53 -13.56
CA ASN A 38 7.04 -11.12 -13.25
C ASN A 38 6.83 -10.96 -11.76
N LYS A 39 7.72 -10.22 -11.11
CA LYS A 39 7.78 -10.03 -9.66
C LYS A 39 7.54 -8.56 -9.25
N ARG A 40 6.98 -7.77 -10.15
CA ARG A 40 6.70 -6.34 -9.89
C ARG A 40 5.41 -6.21 -9.09
N ILE A 41 5.50 -5.60 -7.93
CA ILE A 41 4.37 -5.35 -7.02
C ILE A 41 4.25 -3.82 -6.82
N LEU A 42 3.10 -3.28 -7.17
CA LEU A 42 2.83 -1.85 -7.04
C LEU A 42 2.06 -1.56 -5.75
N TYR A 43 2.38 -0.44 -5.10
CA TYR A 43 1.66 0.04 -3.91
C TYR A 43 1.77 1.55 -3.75
N ASP A 44 0.82 2.14 -3.03
CA ASP A 44 0.78 3.58 -2.84
C ASP A 44 1.76 4.07 -1.74
N VAL A 45 2.05 5.36 -1.76
CA VAL A 45 2.98 6.03 -0.83
C VAL A 45 2.59 5.94 0.64
N LYS A 46 1.38 5.51 0.97
CA LYS A 46 0.88 5.36 2.35
C LYS A 46 1.24 4.00 2.96
N CYS A 47 1.65 3.04 2.14
CA CYS A 47 1.98 1.70 2.61
C CYS A 47 3.25 1.69 3.48
N SER A 48 3.27 0.77 4.44
CA SER A 48 4.38 0.57 5.37
C SER A 48 5.66 0.15 4.66
N LYS A 49 6.81 0.58 5.21
CA LYS A 49 8.14 0.11 4.80
C LYS A 49 8.25 -1.42 4.84
N ALA A 50 7.53 -2.10 5.75
CA ALA A 50 7.51 -3.56 5.82
C ALA A 50 7.09 -4.24 4.50
N LEU A 51 6.22 -3.61 3.70
CA LEU A 51 5.83 -4.12 2.39
C LEU A 51 7.00 -4.04 1.39
N THR A 52 7.69 -2.89 1.35
CA THR A 52 8.90 -2.71 0.52
C THR A 52 9.98 -3.72 0.86
N ASP A 53 10.27 -3.85 2.16
CA ASP A 53 11.32 -4.75 2.66
C ASP A 53 10.99 -6.21 2.33
N GLU A 54 9.74 -6.63 2.50
CA GLU A 54 9.33 -7.99 2.25
C GLU A 54 9.33 -8.34 0.75
N ILE A 55 8.84 -7.43 -0.12
CA ILE A 55 8.92 -7.60 -1.58
C ILE A 55 10.38 -7.77 -2.01
N THR A 56 11.26 -6.91 -1.51
CA THR A 56 12.70 -6.95 -1.82
C THR A 56 13.35 -8.24 -1.31
N ARG A 57 13.06 -8.65 -0.07
CA ARG A 57 13.55 -9.89 0.53
C ARG A 57 13.18 -11.13 -0.29
N LEU A 58 12.00 -11.13 -0.90
CA LEU A 58 11.51 -12.21 -1.77
C LEU A 58 12.10 -12.18 -3.17
N GLY A 59 12.95 -11.20 -3.49
CA GLY A 59 13.50 -10.99 -4.83
C GLY A 59 12.50 -10.36 -5.81
N GLY A 60 11.47 -9.69 -5.28
CA GLY A 60 10.51 -8.91 -6.06
C GLY A 60 10.99 -7.48 -6.32
N VAL A 61 10.26 -6.78 -7.16
CA VAL A 61 10.50 -5.39 -7.52
C VAL A 61 9.39 -4.51 -6.95
N PRO A 62 9.65 -3.73 -5.89
CA PRO A 62 8.68 -2.80 -5.34
C PRO A 62 8.50 -1.60 -6.28
N VAL A 63 7.26 -1.23 -6.59
CA VAL A 63 6.91 -0.09 -7.45
C VAL A 63 5.99 0.85 -6.66
N LEU A 64 6.50 2.02 -6.31
CA LEU A 64 5.74 3.01 -5.58
C LEU A 64 4.90 3.87 -6.53
N CYS A 65 3.67 4.20 -6.13
CA CYS A 65 2.82 5.13 -6.86
C CYS A 65 2.12 6.13 -5.93
N ARG A 66 1.51 7.15 -6.55
CA ARG A 66 0.63 8.08 -5.83
C ARG A 66 -0.66 7.40 -5.39
N THR A 67 -1.27 7.90 -4.31
CA THR A 67 -2.57 7.41 -3.81
C THR A 67 -3.73 7.80 -4.74
N GLY A 68 -4.64 6.89 -4.94
CA GLY A 68 -5.92 7.10 -5.62
C GLY A 68 -6.24 6.00 -6.61
N ASN A 69 -7.43 5.37 -6.45
CA ASN A 69 -7.89 4.20 -7.21
C ASN A 69 -7.56 4.28 -8.71
N SER A 70 -7.97 5.36 -9.39
CA SER A 70 -7.73 5.51 -10.83
C SER A 70 -6.24 5.50 -11.20
N TYR A 71 -5.39 6.12 -10.36
CA TYR A 71 -3.94 6.15 -10.60
C TYR A 71 -3.28 4.81 -10.34
N THR A 72 -3.59 4.18 -9.21
CA THR A 72 -3.02 2.88 -8.83
C THR A 72 -3.41 1.79 -9.83
N LYS A 73 -4.67 1.77 -10.27
CA LYS A 73 -5.17 0.85 -11.30
C LYS A 73 -4.42 1.02 -12.63
N LEU A 74 -4.29 2.25 -13.12
CA LEU A 74 -3.56 2.54 -14.36
C LEU A 74 -2.09 2.18 -14.21
N ALA A 75 -1.44 2.62 -13.14
CA ALA A 75 -0.02 2.33 -12.89
C ALA A 75 0.26 0.83 -12.76
N THR A 76 -0.64 0.05 -12.15
CA THR A 76 -0.48 -1.41 -12.07
C THR A 76 -0.40 -2.04 -13.46
N ARG A 77 -1.17 -1.51 -14.43
CA ARG A 77 -1.13 -1.95 -15.83
C ARG A 77 0.11 -1.43 -16.56
N ASP A 78 0.35 -0.12 -16.49
CA ASP A 78 1.35 0.57 -17.31
C ASP A 78 2.78 0.23 -16.88
N GLU A 79 2.99 -0.01 -15.58
CA GLU A 79 4.25 -0.53 -15.02
C GLU A 79 4.37 -2.06 -15.13
N ASN A 80 3.43 -2.70 -15.80
CA ASN A 80 3.37 -4.16 -15.95
C ASN A 80 3.53 -4.92 -14.63
N CYS A 81 2.86 -4.47 -13.57
CA CYS A 81 2.89 -5.16 -12.28
C CYS A 81 1.92 -6.36 -12.29
N ILE A 82 2.32 -7.46 -11.66
CA ILE A 82 1.48 -8.66 -11.51
C ILE A 82 0.36 -8.46 -10.50
N PHE A 83 0.63 -7.60 -9.52
CA PHE A 83 -0.26 -7.25 -8.44
C PHE A 83 -0.01 -5.81 -8.01
N GLY A 84 -1.06 -5.13 -7.59
CA GLY A 84 -0.96 -3.80 -7.02
C GLY A 84 -2.01 -3.56 -5.96
N GLY A 85 -1.85 -2.51 -5.16
CA GLY A 85 -2.85 -2.14 -4.17
C GLY A 85 -2.56 -0.83 -3.46
N GLU A 86 -3.52 -0.43 -2.65
CA GLU A 86 -3.48 0.78 -1.85
C GLU A 86 -3.64 0.47 -0.37
N PHE A 87 -3.11 1.32 0.47
CA PHE A 87 -3.34 1.27 1.92
C PHE A 87 -4.84 1.34 2.27
N SER A 88 -5.65 1.96 1.41
CA SER A 88 -7.12 2.05 1.52
C SER A 88 -7.86 0.72 1.32
N GLY A 89 -7.19 -0.32 0.78
CA GLY A 89 -7.79 -1.64 0.58
C GLY A 89 -8.22 -1.96 -0.85
N HIS A 90 -8.06 -1.05 -1.82
CA HIS A 90 -8.19 -1.39 -3.24
C HIS A 90 -7.03 -2.28 -3.67
N LEU A 91 -7.33 -3.43 -4.30
CA LEU A 91 -6.34 -4.43 -4.70
C LEU A 91 -6.57 -4.86 -6.16
N TYR A 92 -5.49 -4.90 -6.93
CA TYR A 92 -5.50 -5.11 -8.38
C TYR A 92 -4.66 -6.34 -8.73
N PHE A 93 -5.31 -7.43 -9.08
CA PHE A 93 -4.67 -8.69 -9.45
C PHE A 93 -4.58 -8.80 -10.97
N ARG A 94 -3.40 -9.14 -11.51
CA ARG A 94 -3.17 -9.34 -12.94
C ARG A 94 -2.56 -10.69 -13.28
N ASP A 95 -2.39 -11.55 -12.29
CA ASP A 95 -1.96 -12.95 -12.47
C ASP A 95 -3.08 -13.82 -13.04
N LYS A 96 -4.27 -13.76 -12.44
CA LYS A 96 -5.45 -14.57 -12.80
C LYS A 96 -6.73 -13.73 -12.91
N PHE A 97 -6.61 -12.41 -12.94
CA PHE A 97 -7.74 -11.50 -12.98
C PHE A 97 -7.46 -10.30 -13.91
N LEU A 98 -8.48 -9.50 -14.21
CA LEU A 98 -8.44 -8.45 -15.23
C LEU A 98 -7.76 -7.14 -14.79
N GLY A 99 -7.29 -7.05 -13.54
CA GLY A 99 -6.54 -5.90 -13.03
C GLY A 99 -7.41 -4.72 -12.61
N PHE A 100 -8.70 -4.94 -12.36
CA PHE A 100 -9.53 -3.97 -11.66
C PHE A 100 -9.73 -4.38 -10.19
N ASP A 101 -10.09 -3.43 -9.35
CA ASP A 101 -10.36 -3.66 -7.94
C ASP A 101 -11.67 -4.43 -7.74
N SER A 102 -11.61 -5.42 -6.86
CA SER A 102 -12.76 -6.21 -6.45
C SER A 102 -12.49 -6.79 -5.07
N GLY A 103 -13.23 -6.32 -4.09
CA GLY A 103 -13.13 -6.84 -2.72
C GLY A 103 -13.50 -8.32 -2.65
N MET A 104 -14.51 -8.75 -3.42
CA MET A 104 -14.89 -10.17 -3.49
C MET A 104 -13.75 -11.03 -4.02
N TYR A 105 -13.11 -10.62 -5.12
CA TYR A 105 -11.98 -11.38 -5.67
C TYR A 105 -10.79 -11.39 -4.70
N ALA A 106 -10.47 -10.26 -4.08
CA ALA A 106 -9.42 -10.17 -3.08
C ALA A 106 -9.70 -11.09 -1.86
N GLY A 107 -10.97 -11.16 -1.43
CA GLY A 107 -11.41 -12.11 -0.39
C GLY A 107 -11.21 -13.57 -0.81
N LEU A 108 -11.56 -13.93 -2.04
CA LEU A 108 -11.31 -15.28 -2.59
C LEU A 108 -9.81 -15.60 -2.66
N ARG A 109 -8.96 -14.63 -3.00
CA ARG A 109 -7.50 -14.82 -2.98
C ARG A 109 -6.97 -15.08 -1.57
N MET A 110 -7.56 -14.46 -0.53
CA MET A 110 -7.23 -14.81 0.85
C MET A 110 -7.64 -16.24 1.20
N VAL A 111 -8.82 -16.69 0.77
CA VAL A 111 -9.26 -18.07 0.96
C VAL A 111 -8.36 -19.06 0.20
N GLU A 112 -7.99 -18.76 -1.04
CA GLU A 112 -7.01 -19.53 -1.82
C GLU A 112 -5.67 -19.65 -1.07
N LEU A 113 -5.17 -18.54 -0.54
CA LEU A 113 -3.92 -18.52 0.23
C LEU A 113 -4.00 -19.45 1.46
N LEU A 114 -5.07 -19.34 2.24
CA LEU A 114 -5.28 -20.17 3.42
C LEU A 114 -5.46 -21.65 3.07
N SER A 115 -6.04 -21.98 1.92
CA SER A 115 -6.20 -23.37 1.48
C SER A 115 -4.88 -24.07 1.15
N LYS A 116 -3.82 -23.32 0.90
CA LYS A 116 -2.47 -23.83 0.58
C LYS A 116 -1.60 -24.11 1.81
N THR A 117 -2.09 -23.78 3.02
CA THR A 117 -1.30 -23.88 4.25
C THR A 117 -2.15 -24.32 5.43
N ASN A 118 -1.50 -24.89 6.44
CA ASN A 118 -2.13 -25.16 7.74
C ASN A 118 -1.97 -23.99 8.74
N LYS A 119 -1.35 -22.89 8.31
CA LYS A 119 -1.16 -21.69 9.16
C LYS A 119 -2.47 -20.95 9.35
N LYS A 120 -2.63 -20.37 10.53
CA LYS A 120 -3.68 -19.39 10.81
C LYS A 120 -3.38 -18.06 10.15
N THR A 121 -4.38 -17.23 9.98
CA THR A 121 -4.22 -15.91 9.35
C THR A 121 -3.15 -15.05 10.04
N SER A 122 -3.13 -15.03 11.39
CA SER A 122 -2.12 -14.28 12.16
C SER A 122 -0.69 -14.78 11.95
N GLU A 123 -0.50 -16.05 11.58
CA GLU A 123 0.81 -16.66 11.36
C GLU A 123 1.37 -16.40 9.96
N LEU A 124 0.54 -15.91 9.02
CA LEU A 124 0.97 -15.58 7.65
C LEU A 124 1.91 -14.37 7.59
N LEU A 125 1.94 -13.56 8.64
CA LEU A 125 2.84 -12.40 8.79
C LEU A 125 4.07 -12.71 9.66
N GLU A 126 4.28 -13.95 10.04
CA GLU A 126 5.44 -14.36 10.82
C GLU A 126 6.77 -13.96 10.13
N GLY A 127 7.69 -13.39 10.90
CA GLY A 127 8.97 -12.89 10.39
C GLY A 127 8.91 -11.53 9.69
N VAL A 128 7.73 -10.91 9.52
CA VAL A 128 7.63 -9.53 9.02
C VAL A 128 8.07 -8.57 10.12
N PRO A 129 8.99 -7.63 9.84
CA PRO A 129 9.39 -6.61 10.81
C PRO A 129 8.19 -5.80 11.32
N LYS A 130 8.15 -5.56 12.63
CA LYS A 130 7.12 -4.75 13.24
C LYS A 130 7.53 -3.27 13.19
N TYR A 131 6.91 -2.52 12.32
CA TYR A 131 7.00 -1.06 12.30
C TYR A 131 5.84 -0.44 13.08
N TYR A 132 6.14 0.64 13.77
CA TYR A 132 5.14 1.45 14.47
C TYR A 132 4.68 2.58 13.55
N SER A 133 3.41 2.94 13.64
CA SER A 133 2.83 4.04 12.87
C SER A 133 1.95 4.91 13.76
N THR A 134 1.91 6.19 13.45
CA THR A 134 0.87 7.09 13.96
C THR A 134 -0.41 6.90 13.15
N PRO A 135 -1.58 7.24 13.69
CA PRO A 135 -2.75 7.43 12.85
C PRO A 135 -2.53 8.58 11.86
N GLU A 136 -3.30 8.60 10.77
CA GLU A 136 -3.33 9.73 9.84
C GLU A 136 -3.85 10.97 10.57
N ILE A 137 -3.04 12.03 10.57
CA ILE A 137 -3.39 13.31 11.20
C ILE A 137 -3.91 14.24 10.10
N LYS A 138 -5.18 14.62 10.19
CA LYS A 138 -5.83 15.55 9.24
C LYS A 138 -5.79 16.96 9.79
N ILE A 139 -5.10 17.85 9.08
CA ILE A 139 -5.01 19.27 9.41
C ILE A 139 -5.94 20.04 8.47
N PRO A 140 -7.02 20.67 8.99
CA PRO A 140 -7.91 21.49 8.16
C PRO A 140 -7.16 22.62 7.47
N SER A 141 -7.45 22.85 6.18
CA SER A 141 -6.79 23.87 5.38
C SER A 141 -7.76 24.39 4.29
N THR A 142 -7.29 25.28 3.42
CA THR A 142 -7.99 25.68 2.21
C THR A 142 -7.30 25.06 0.98
N ASP A 143 -8.00 25.00 -0.15
CA ASP A 143 -7.44 24.40 -1.37
C ASP A 143 -6.17 25.11 -1.86
N THR A 144 -6.03 26.40 -1.63
CA THR A 144 -4.82 27.14 -1.94
C THR A 144 -3.72 26.86 -0.92
N LYS A 145 -4.01 27.03 0.36
CA LYS A 145 -3.02 26.89 1.44
C LYS A 145 -2.45 25.48 1.55
N LYS A 146 -3.28 24.44 1.34
CA LYS A 146 -2.80 23.05 1.44
C LYS A 146 -1.67 22.74 0.45
N LYS A 147 -1.74 23.32 -0.76
CA LYS A 147 -0.68 23.18 -1.78
C LYS A 147 0.58 23.94 -1.39
N GLU A 148 0.42 25.21 -0.98
CA GLU A 148 1.54 26.06 -0.54
C GLU A 148 2.30 25.42 0.64
N VAL A 149 1.60 24.85 1.60
CA VAL A 149 2.22 24.18 2.76
C VAL A 149 3.06 22.99 2.31
N VAL A 150 2.52 22.12 1.44
CA VAL A 150 3.26 20.96 0.94
C VAL A 150 4.50 21.39 0.14
N GLU A 151 4.41 22.43 -0.71
CA GLU A 151 5.56 22.94 -1.45
C GLU A 151 6.64 23.53 -0.51
N LYS A 152 6.27 24.28 0.52
CA LYS A 152 7.23 24.76 1.54
C LYS A 152 7.92 23.63 2.31
N ILE A 153 7.20 22.55 2.57
CA ILE A 153 7.79 21.37 3.22
C ILE A 153 8.78 20.67 2.27
N LYS A 154 8.47 20.58 0.98
CA LYS A 154 9.42 20.06 -0.01
C LYS A 154 10.69 20.91 -0.06
N GLU A 155 10.55 22.24 -0.17
CA GLU A 155 11.69 23.17 -0.15
C GLU A 155 12.54 23.01 1.11
N TYR A 156 11.89 22.90 2.28
CA TYR A 156 12.59 22.64 3.53
C TYR A 156 13.36 21.31 3.49
N CYS A 157 12.72 20.22 3.05
CA CYS A 157 13.37 18.91 2.95
C CYS A 157 14.58 18.94 2.00
N HIS A 158 14.48 19.64 0.86
CA HIS A 158 15.59 19.78 -0.07
C HIS A 158 16.75 20.58 0.54
N ASN A 159 16.45 21.68 1.24
CA ASN A 159 17.48 22.50 1.89
C ASN A 159 18.23 21.76 2.99
N GLU A 160 17.51 20.90 3.72
CA GLU A 160 18.09 20.03 4.77
C GLU A 160 18.66 18.73 4.21
N HIS A 161 18.67 18.52 2.90
CA HIS A 161 19.20 17.35 2.21
C HIS A 161 18.55 16.01 2.62
N PHE A 162 17.27 16.03 2.99
CA PHE A 162 16.53 14.79 3.24
C PHE A 162 16.31 14.02 1.93
N HIS A 163 16.36 12.69 2.01
CA HIS A 163 15.95 11.84 0.90
C HIS A 163 14.42 11.82 0.79
N THR A 164 13.88 12.31 -0.33
CA THR A 164 12.43 12.48 -0.53
C THR A 164 11.91 11.71 -1.73
N ILE A 165 10.65 11.28 -1.64
CA ILE A 165 9.84 10.75 -2.75
C ILE A 165 8.62 11.67 -2.90
N GLU A 166 8.45 12.28 -4.07
CA GLU A 166 7.48 13.36 -4.31
C GLU A 166 6.35 12.95 -5.26
N LEU A 167 5.99 11.69 -5.27
CA LEU A 167 4.91 11.16 -6.11
C LEU A 167 3.52 11.66 -5.71
N ASP A 168 3.30 11.91 -4.40
CA ASP A 168 2.03 12.39 -3.85
C ASP A 168 2.29 13.15 -2.54
N GLY A 169 2.57 14.44 -2.65
CA GLY A 169 3.09 15.24 -1.56
C GLY A 169 4.60 15.08 -1.41
N VAL A 170 5.08 14.99 -0.18
CA VAL A 170 6.48 14.70 0.14
C VAL A 170 6.56 13.58 1.17
N ARG A 171 7.18 12.49 0.79
CA ARG A 171 7.52 11.37 1.67
C ARG A 171 9.02 11.44 1.93
N VAL A 172 9.39 11.63 3.19
CA VAL A 172 10.77 11.66 3.65
C VAL A 172 11.15 10.25 4.07
N GLU A 173 12.17 9.68 3.45
CA GLU A 173 12.73 8.38 3.82
C GLU A 173 13.85 8.57 4.85
N MET A 174 13.80 7.79 5.91
CA MET A 174 14.77 7.75 6.98
C MET A 174 15.28 6.32 7.16
N GLU A 175 16.39 6.14 7.85
CA GLU A 175 16.98 4.81 8.08
C GLU A 175 15.96 3.84 8.70
N ASP A 176 15.27 4.29 9.75
CA ASP A 176 14.35 3.46 10.54
C ASP A 176 12.86 3.66 10.20
N GLY A 177 12.53 4.46 9.19
CA GLY A 177 11.14 4.76 8.88
C GLY A 177 10.93 5.78 7.79
N TRP A 178 9.73 6.34 7.76
CA TRP A 178 9.36 7.41 6.83
C TRP A 178 8.30 8.32 7.42
N ALA A 179 8.22 9.52 6.90
CA ALA A 179 7.13 10.46 7.18
C ALA A 179 6.53 10.96 5.87
N LEU A 180 5.21 11.18 5.84
CA LEU A 180 4.51 11.66 4.64
C LEU A 180 3.67 12.89 4.98
N VAL A 181 3.86 13.95 4.21
CA VAL A 181 2.98 15.11 4.20
C VAL A 181 2.39 15.26 2.80
N ARG A 182 1.07 15.25 2.72
CA ARG A 182 0.34 15.37 1.45
C ARG A 182 -0.96 16.15 1.65
N PHE A 183 -1.45 16.75 0.60
CA PHE A 183 -2.80 17.33 0.64
C PHE A 183 -3.84 16.30 0.15
N SER A 184 -5.03 16.35 0.74
CA SER A 184 -6.15 15.53 0.30
C SER A 184 -6.64 15.97 -1.09
N ASN A 185 -6.90 14.98 -1.98
CA ASN A 185 -7.50 15.23 -3.28
C ASN A 185 -9.03 15.41 -3.20
N THR A 186 -9.65 14.95 -2.10
CA THR A 186 -11.11 14.89 -1.93
C THR A 186 -11.64 15.85 -0.85
N GLY A 187 -10.76 16.53 -0.11
CA GLY A 187 -11.16 17.42 0.97
C GLY A 187 -10.16 18.52 1.28
N PRO A 188 -10.55 19.50 2.08
CA PRO A 188 -9.72 20.67 2.43
C PRO A 188 -8.77 20.37 3.59
N ASN A 189 -7.95 19.33 3.46
CA ASN A 189 -7.02 18.87 4.51
C ASN A 189 -5.62 18.61 3.94
N ILE A 190 -4.66 18.76 4.82
CA ILE A 190 -3.30 18.22 4.69
C ILE A 190 -3.23 16.96 5.51
#